data_7c8121fff15be2762a659afe8c3df35d
#
_entry.id   7c8121fff15be2762a659afe8c3df35d
#
_cell.length_a   1.000
_cell.length_b   1.000
_cell.length_c   1.000
_cell.angle_alpha   90.00
_cell.angle_beta   90.00
_cell.angle_gamma   90.00
#
_symmetry.space_group_name_H-M   'P 1'
#
loop_
_entity.id
_entity.type
_entity.pdbx_description
1 polymer ?
#
loop_
_entity_poly.entity_id
_entity_poly.type
_entity_poly.pdbx_seq_one_letter_code
_entity_poly.pdbx_strand_id
1 'polypeptide(L)'
;NDGKKEFIEAWKALDENATAANESIQSLFYYYMFFLRAEENDKSSTTPGIRSYFTKNKNERLFDEHLMQNLDTILNLWRVINVHEELNEAWSKNPFILQAMDILTSYPNEFWKYPVIIFYLKHRHEKTFETDFEHFLHRLISELLVKYCLVPTINAVKSDIMKLNVEITKSSHPTFDFKELDDKELAKKIKSPHRSAVRMLLKISAYNKQDTLLPDKWEIEHIFPQKWQSTYFPNVTDDIVKEKIEHIGNKLPFEKKLNIIAGNGYFIKKKKEYVISNIAITKNFGESSSSDWTLDDITERDLQVSTEVIDTLTKWKQEYNTPPGNS
;
A
#
# COMPACT_ATOMS: atom_id res chain seq x y z
N ASN A 1 -37.90 19.61 -16.38
CA ASN A 1 -36.69 19.83 -17.22
C ASN A 1 -35.45 20.27 -16.42
N ASP A 2 -35.61 20.94 -15.30
CA ASP A 2 -34.49 21.47 -14.51
C ASP A 2 -33.67 20.33 -13.86
N GLY A 3 -34.30 19.35 -13.24
CA GLY A 3 -33.59 18.23 -12.62
C GLY A 3 -32.77 17.35 -13.59
N LYS A 4 -33.22 17.27 -14.86
CA LYS A 4 -32.41 16.57 -15.89
C LYS A 4 -31.15 17.36 -16.25
N LYS A 5 -31.23 18.68 -16.26
CA LYS A 5 -30.09 19.55 -16.54
C LYS A 5 -29.08 19.48 -15.39
N GLU A 6 -29.56 19.61 -14.17
CA GLU A 6 -28.75 19.49 -12.95
C GLU A 6 -28.01 18.13 -12.87
N PHE A 7 -28.72 17.03 -13.19
CA PHE A 7 -28.10 15.71 -13.24
C PHE A 7 -26.98 15.63 -14.30
N ILE A 8 -27.20 16.17 -15.50
CA ILE A 8 -26.18 16.17 -16.56
C ILE A 8 -24.96 17.00 -16.15
N GLU A 9 -25.16 18.14 -15.51
CA GLU A 9 -24.07 18.98 -15.02
C GLU A 9 -23.28 18.28 -13.89
N ALA A 10 -23.96 17.67 -12.91
CA ALA A 10 -23.33 16.88 -11.85
C ALA A 10 -22.53 15.69 -12.41
N TRP A 11 -23.09 15.00 -13.41
CA TRP A 11 -22.39 13.89 -14.06
C TRP A 11 -21.12 14.33 -14.78
N LYS A 12 -21.17 15.45 -15.52
CA LYS A 12 -19.99 16.01 -16.18
C LYS A 12 -18.91 16.42 -15.17
N ALA A 13 -19.31 17.08 -14.10
CA ALA A 13 -18.39 17.46 -13.02
C ALA A 13 -17.74 16.25 -12.37
N LEU A 14 -18.50 15.17 -12.13
CA LEU A 14 -17.95 13.91 -11.60
C LEU A 14 -16.92 13.28 -12.56
N ASP A 15 -17.18 13.28 -13.87
CA ASP A 15 -16.27 12.72 -14.88
C ASP A 15 -14.98 13.54 -15.00
N GLU A 16 -15.08 14.86 -15.02
CA GLU A 16 -13.93 15.76 -15.03
C GLU A 16 -13.07 15.62 -13.77
N ASN A 17 -13.70 15.57 -12.61
CA ASN A 17 -13.02 15.39 -11.33
C ASN A 17 -12.39 13.99 -11.20
N ALA A 18 -13.05 12.93 -11.68
CA ALA A 18 -12.50 11.59 -11.70
C ALA A 18 -11.23 11.55 -12.57
N THR A 19 -11.28 12.15 -13.76
CA THR A 19 -10.11 12.23 -14.65
C THR A 19 -8.97 13.00 -13.99
N ALA A 20 -9.26 14.12 -13.31
CA ALA A 20 -8.26 14.90 -12.57
C ALA A 20 -7.61 14.10 -11.42
N ALA A 21 -8.35 13.20 -10.81
CA ALA A 21 -7.86 12.30 -9.75
C ALA A 21 -7.23 10.99 -10.31
N ASN A 22 -6.93 10.91 -11.60
CA ASN A 22 -6.43 9.71 -12.28
C ASN A 22 -7.34 8.48 -12.14
N GLU A 23 -8.65 8.70 -12.08
CA GLU A 23 -9.69 7.69 -12.02
C GLU A 23 -10.68 7.84 -13.20
N SER A 24 -11.63 6.92 -13.30
CA SER A 24 -12.73 6.98 -14.27
C SER A 24 -14.08 6.75 -13.60
N ILE A 25 -15.14 7.24 -14.18
CA ILE A 25 -16.52 6.92 -13.74
C ILE A 25 -16.71 5.40 -13.68
N GLN A 26 -16.21 4.66 -14.64
CA GLN A 26 -16.30 3.20 -14.65
C GLN A 26 -15.63 2.58 -13.41
N SER A 27 -14.45 3.07 -13.01
CA SER A 27 -13.77 2.63 -11.78
C SER A 27 -14.61 2.94 -10.54
N LEU A 28 -15.20 4.15 -10.46
CA LEU A 28 -16.05 4.54 -9.32
C LEU A 28 -17.26 3.61 -9.19
N PHE A 29 -17.95 3.29 -10.30
CA PHE A 29 -19.03 2.31 -10.31
C PHE A 29 -18.57 0.91 -9.92
N TYR A 30 -17.38 0.52 -10.34
CA TYR A 30 -16.82 -0.78 -9.98
C TYR A 30 -16.56 -0.86 -8.47
N TYR A 31 -16.02 0.19 -7.88
CA TYR A 31 -15.82 0.28 -6.43
C TYR A 31 -17.14 0.30 -5.67
N TYR A 32 -18.11 1.09 -6.14
CA TYR A 32 -19.43 1.14 -5.51
C TYR A 32 -20.18 -0.19 -5.59
N MET A 33 -20.00 -0.95 -6.66
CA MET A 33 -20.53 -2.31 -6.76
C MET A 33 -20.03 -3.20 -5.61
N PHE A 34 -18.77 -3.13 -5.22
CA PHE A 34 -18.25 -3.92 -4.10
C PHE A 34 -18.83 -3.48 -2.76
N PHE A 35 -19.09 -2.20 -2.58
CA PHE A 35 -19.80 -1.69 -1.40
C PHE A 35 -21.22 -2.27 -1.33
N LEU A 36 -21.99 -2.17 -2.40
CA LEU A 36 -23.37 -2.70 -2.45
C LEU A 36 -23.40 -4.22 -2.24
N ARG A 37 -22.48 -4.96 -2.82
CA ARG A 37 -22.33 -6.41 -2.62
C ARG A 37 -22.05 -6.76 -1.15
N ALA A 38 -21.23 -5.98 -0.49
CA ALA A 38 -20.95 -6.16 0.93
C ALA A 38 -22.18 -5.89 1.79
N GLU A 39 -22.96 -4.83 1.50
CA GLU A 39 -24.25 -4.54 2.15
C GLU A 39 -25.28 -5.67 1.90
N GLU A 40 -25.26 -6.28 0.73
CA GLU A 40 -26.09 -7.45 0.37
C GLU A 40 -25.56 -8.77 0.97
N ASN A 41 -24.49 -8.73 1.81
CA ASN A 41 -23.84 -9.92 2.40
C ASN A 41 -23.29 -10.90 1.34
N ASP A 42 -22.90 -10.41 0.14
CA ASP A 42 -22.33 -11.22 -0.92
C ASP A 42 -20.81 -11.42 -0.72
N LYS A 43 -20.43 -12.60 -0.27
CA LYS A 43 -19.05 -13.05 -0.07
C LYS A 43 -18.45 -13.78 -1.28
N SER A 44 -19.18 -13.82 -2.40
CA SER A 44 -18.72 -14.54 -3.60
C SER A 44 -17.46 -13.92 -4.20
N SER A 45 -16.47 -14.75 -4.50
CA SER A 45 -15.30 -14.32 -5.25
C SER A 45 -15.57 -14.12 -6.75
N THR A 46 -16.72 -14.56 -7.27
CA THR A 46 -17.14 -14.28 -8.64
C THR A 46 -17.63 -12.84 -8.75
N THR A 47 -16.99 -12.06 -9.61
CA THR A 47 -17.37 -10.66 -9.83
C THR A 47 -18.29 -10.54 -11.03
N PRO A 48 -19.52 -10.02 -10.86
CA PRO A 48 -20.42 -9.76 -11.99
C PRO A 48 -19.88 -8.63 -12.88
N GLY A 49 -20.31 -8.58 -14.13
CA GLY A 49 -20.04 -7.42 -14.98
C GLY A 49 -20.77 -6.18 -14.45
N ILE A 50 -20.11 -5.02 -14.48
CA ILE A 50 -20.67 -3.75 -13.96
C ILE A 50 -22.04 -3.47 -14.56
N ARG A 51 -22.14 -3.48 -15.88
CA ARG A 51 -23.40 -3.20 -16.57
C ARG A 51 -24.52 -4.13 -16.12
N SER A 52 -24.27 -5.45 -16.10
CA SER A 52 -25.27 -6.43 -15.70
C SER A 52 -25.68 -6.29 -14.22
N TYR A 53 -24.77 -5.85 -13.36
CA TYR A 53 -25.06 -5.63 -11.95
C TYR A 53 -25.99 -4.43 -11.73
N PHE A 54 -25.70 -3.29 -12.36
CA PHE A 54 -26.47 -2.06 -12.16
C PHE A 54 -27.79 -2.03 -12.96
N THR A 55 -27.91 -2.80 -14.06
CA THR A 55 -29.14 -2.85 -14.86
C THR A 55 -30.13 -3.94 -14.44
N LYS A 56 -29.81 -4.74 -13.39
CA LYS A 56 -30.78 -5.67 -12.79
C LYS A 56 -32.02 -4.95 -12.27
N ASN A 57 -33.12 -5.68 -12.14
CA ASN A 57 -34.36 -5.20 -11.50
C ASN A 57 -34.81 -3.84 -12.05
N LYS A 58 -34.85 -3.69 -13.40
CA LYS A 58 -35.28 -2.44 -14.05
C LYS A 58 -34.43 -1.23 -13.69
N ASN A 59 -33.13 -1.43 -13.51
CA ASN A 59 -32.13 -0.37 -13.18
C ASN A 59 -32.30 0.24 -11.75
N GLU A 60 -32.89 -0.47 -10.81
CA GLU A 60 -33.17 0.02 -9.45
C GLU A 60 -31.94 0.68 -8.81
N ARG A 61 -30.74 0.07 -8.95
CA ARG A 61 -29.48 0.60 -8.40
C ARG A 61 -29.00 1.90 -9.04
N LEU A 62 -29.43 2.18 -10.29
CA LEU A 62 -29.13 3.44 -10.97
C LEU A 62 -30.07 4.58 -10.56
N PHE A 63 -31.20 4.27 -9.96
CA PHE A 63 -32.18 5.23 -9.44
C PHE A 63 -32.06 5.46 -7.94
N ASP A 64 -31.01 4.90 -7.30
CA ASP A 64 -30.71 5.18 -5.89
C ASP A 64 -30.38 6.67 -5.73
N GLU A 65 -31.10 7.35 -4.85
CA GLU A 65 -30.91 8.79 -4.58
C GLU A 65 -29.53 9.13 -4.02
N HIS A 66 -28.84 8.17 -3.41
CA HIS A 66 -27.49 8.34 -2.86
C HIS A 66 -26.39 7.97 -3.84
N LEU A 67 -26.71 7.48 -5.04
CA LEU A 67 -25.71 7.03 -6.01
C LEU A 67 -24.65 8.07 -6.30
N MET A 68 -25.05 9.26 -6.72
CA MET A 68 -24.13 10.35 -7.09
C MET A 68 -23.27 10.78 -5.90
N GLN A 69 -23.88 10.91 -4.71
CA GLN A 69 -23.17 11.27 -3.49
C GLN A 69 -22.13 10.22 -3.10
N ASN A 70 -22.45 8.93 -3.22
CA ASN A 70 -21.52 7.84 -2.91
C ASN A 70 -20.37 7.78 -3.91
N LEU A 71 -20.63 8.00 -5.21
CA LEU A 71 -19.58 8.07 -6.23
C LEU A 71 -18.62 9.25 -5.97
N ASP A 72 -19.14 10.42 -5.64
CA ASP A 72 -18.34 11.60 -5.29
C ASP A 72 -17.53 11.35 -4.01
N THR A 73 -18.12 10.71 -3.01
CA THR A 73 -17.43 10.32 -1.79
C THR A 73 -16.26 9.35 -2.07
N ILE A 74 -16.46 8.35 -2.91
CA ILE A 74 -15.39 7.45 -3.35
C ILE A 74 -14.30 8.24 -4.06
N LEU A 75 -14.68 9.20 -4.91
CA LEU A 75 -13.73 10.04 -5.62
C LEU A 75 -12.86 10.88 -4.67
N ASN A 76 -13.43 11.40 -3.58
CA ASN A 76 -12.68 12.17 -2.58
C ASN A 76 -11.51 11.35 -1.99
N LEU A 77 -11.70 10.05 -1.76
CA LEU A 77 -10.62 9.17 -1.31
C LEU A 77 -9.45 9.14 -2.33
N TRP A 78 -9.77 9.06 -3.63
CA TRP A 78 -8.76 9.01 -4.69
C TRP A 78 -8.11 10.36 -4.98
N ARG A 79 -8.79 11.47 -4.74
CA ARG A 79 -8.19 12.81 -4.78
C ARG A 79 -7.07 12.94 -3.74
N VAL A 80 -7.26 12.38 -2.55
CA VAL A 80 -6.20 12.35 -1.52
C VAL A 80 -5.07 11.40 -1.91
N ILE A 81 -5.39 10.17 -2.34
CA ILE A 81 -4.38 9.13 -2.59
C ILE A 81 -3.57 9.41 -3.85
N ASN A 82 -4.23 9.79 -4.95
CA ASN A 82 -3.59 9.86 -6.26
C ASN A 82 -2.98 11.23 -6.58
N VAL A 83 -3.53 12.31 -6.01
CA VAL A 83 -3.08 13.68 -6.32
C VAL A 83 -2.76 14.51 -5.07
N HIS A 84 -2.72 13.87 -3.90
CA HIS A 84 -2.36 14.47 -2.61
C HIS A 84 -3.17 15.73 -2.27
N GLU A 85 -4.44 15.74 -2.65
CA GLU A 85 -5.34 16.84 -2.32
C GLU A 85 -5.71 16.81 -0.84
N GLU A 86 -5.59 17.94 -0.17
CA GLU A 86 -6.07 18.10 1.20
C GLU A 86 -7.56 18.41 1.19
N LEU A 87 -8.36 17.54 1.77
CA LEU A 87 -9.78 17.76 2.00
C LEU A 87 -10.02 18.50 3.33
N ASN A 88 -11.24 18.95 3.53
CA ASN A 88 -11.67 19.53 4.82
C ASN A 88 -12.03 18.44 5.86
N GLU A 89 -11.41 17.27 5.76
CA GLU A 89 -11.58 16.13 6.65
C GLU A 89 -10.23 15.81 7.31
N ALA A 90 -10.20 15.62 8.64
CA ALA A 90 -8.95 15.47 9.41
C ALA A 90 -8.07 14.31 8.91
N TRP A 91 -8.67 13.18 8.55
CA TRP A 91 -7.95 12.00 8.05
C TRP A 91 -7.08 12.29 6.81
N SER A 92 -7.50 13.23 5.95
CA SER A 92 -6.76 13.58 4.73
C SER A 92 -5.45 14.32 5.00
N LYS A 93 -5.20 14.69 6.25
CA LYS A 93 -3.99 15.37 6.74
C LYS A 93 -3.22 14.54 7.75
N ASN A 94 -3.78 13.40 8.17
CA ASN A 94 -3.13 12.50 9.13
C ASN A 94 -1.97 11.76 8.44
N PRO A 95 -0.69 11.99 8.86
CA PRO A 95 0.47 11.42 8.19
C PRO A 95 0.47 9.89 8.23
N PHE A 96 -0.03 9.26 9.29
CA PHE A 96 -0.06 7.80 9.41
C PHE A 96 -1.07 7.17 8.45
N ILE A 97 -2.24 7.80 8.27
CA ILE A 97 -3.23 7.37 7.28
C ILE A 97 -2.66 7.52 5.86
N LEU A 98 -2.04 8.68 5.56
CA LEU A 98 -1.46 8.93 4.25
C LEU A 98 -0.31 7.96 3.94
N GLN A 99 0.55 7.67 4.90
CA GLN A 99 1.61 6.66 4.77
C GLN A 99 1.06 5.25 4.56
N ALA A 100 0.03 4.87 5.34
CA ALA A 100 -0.62 3.57 5.18
C ALA A 100 -1.25 3.42 3.78
N MET A 101 -1.92 4.45 3.29
CA MET A 101 -2.46 4.48 1.93
C MET A 101 -1.34 4.37 0.88
N ASP A 102 -0.25 5.12 1.06
CA ASP A 102 0.89 5.04 0.14
C ASP A 102 1.55 3.66 0.14
N ILE A 103 1.66 2.98 1.30
CA ILE A 103 2.12 1.58 1.37
C ILE A 103 1.20 0.68 0.54
N LEU A 104 -0.12 0.80 0.69
CA LEU A 104 -1.11 -0.01 -0.04
C LEU A 104 -1.05 0.19 -1.56
N THR A 105 -0.71 1.40 -2.05
CA THR A 105 -0.52 1.63 -3.50
C THR A 105 0.59 0.77 -4.10
N SER A 106 1.48 0.21 -3.28
CA SER A 106 2.55 -0.71 -3.70
C SER A 106 2.16 -2.19 -3.62
N TYR A 107 0.95 -2.50 -3.17
CA TYR A 107 0.45 -3.88 -3.19
C TYR A 107 0.24 -4.36 -4.62
N PRO A 108 0.59 -5.60 -4.96
CA PRO A 108 0.66 -6.07 -6.35
C PRO A 108 -0.66 -6.19 -7.12
N ASN A 109 -1.78 -5.93 -6.47
CA ASN A 109 -3.10 -5.94 -7.10
C ASN A 109 -4.02 -4.89 -6.48
N GLU A 110 -5.25 -4.75 -7.00
CA GLU A 110 -6.21 -3.72 -6.58
C GLU A 110 -7.21 -4.17 -5.52
N PHE A 111 -7.11 -5.42 -5.02
CA PHE A 111 -8.11 -5.94 -4.07
C PHE A 111 -8.13 -5.18 -2.74
N TRP A 112 -7.03 -4.53 -2.37
CA TRP A 112 -6.96 -3.67 -1.18
C TRP A 112 -7.88 -2.45 -1.25
N LYS A 113 -8.22 -1.98 -2.45
CA LYS A 113 -9.06 -0.80 -2.66
C LYS A 113 -10.48 -1.00 -2.13
N TYR A 114 -11.02 -2.20 -2.28
CA TYR A 114 -12.42 -2.47 -1.92
C TYR A 114 -12.68 -2.34 -0.41
N PRO A 115 -11.96 -3.02 0.49
CA PRO A 115 -12.16 -2.86 1.92
C PRO A 115 -11.90 -1.42 2.40
N VAL A 116 -10.93 -0.71 1.82
CA VAL A 116 -10.65 0.69 2.13
C VAL A 116 -11.85 1.59 1.78
N ILE A 117 -12.40 1.44 0.58
CA ILE A 117 -13.56 2.20 0.11
C ILE A 117 -14.78 1.90 0.96
N ILE A 118 -15.04 0.62 1.26
CA ILE A 118 -16.20 0.20 2.06
C ILE A 118 -16.10 0.74 3.47
N PHE A 119 -14.90 0.68 4.08
CA PHE A 119 -14.67 1.24 5.40
C PHE A 119 -14.94 2.77 5.42
N TYR A 120 -14.40 3.49 4.46
CA TYR A 120 -14.58 4.93 4.32
C TYR A 120 -16.06 5.29 4.13
N LEU A 121 -16.77 4.65 3.19
CA LEU A 121 -18.18 4.91 2.94
C LEU A 121 -19.05 4.64 4.18
N LYS A 122 -18.74 3.57 4.92
CA LYS A 122 -19.58 3.11 6.03
C LYS A 122 -19.35 3.88 7.32
N HIS A 123 -18.09 4.19 7.65
CA HIS A 123 -17.69 4.63 8.99
C HIS A 123 -17.22 6.09 9.07
N ARG A 124 -17.03 6.81 7.95
CA ARG A 124 -16.44 8.16 7.92
C ARG A 124 -17.15 9.21 8.80
N HIS A 125 -18.38 8.99 9.21
CA HIS A 125 -19.14 9.89 10.06
C HIS A 125 -19.08 9.52 11.56
N GLU A 126 -18.40 8.44 11.91
CA GLU A 126 -18.21 8.02 13.30
C GLU A 126 -17.18 8.95 13.98
N LYS A 127 -17.38 9.21 15.29
CA LYS A 127 -16.50 10.11 16.04
C LYS A 127 -15.05 9.60 16.13
N THR A 128 -14.88 8.30 16.10
CA THR A 128 -13.59 7.59 16.20
C THR A 128 -12.98 7.27 14.85
N PHE A 129 -13.62 7.72 13.76
CA PHE A 129 -13.26 7.33 12.39
C PHE A 129 -11.77 7.45 12.10
N GLU A 130 -11.12 8.56 12.44
CA GLU A 130 -9.72 8.78 12.11
C GLU A 130 -8.82 7.71 12.74
N THR A 131 -9.01 7.43 14.03
CA THR A 131 -8.24 6.40 14.74
C THR A 131 -8.58 4.99 14.24
N ASP A 132 -9.87 4.69 14.06
CA ASP A 132 -10.31 3.38 13.61
C ASP A 132 -9.83 3.10 12.18
N PHE A 133 -9.82 4.14 11.32
CA PHE A 133 -9.35 4.02 9.94
C PHE A 133 -7.85 3.80 9.87
N GLU A 134 -7.05 4.51 10.68
CA GLU A 134 -5.61 4.29 10.80
C GLU A 134 -5.31 2.85 11.22
N HIS A 135 -5.91 2.39 12.31
CA HIS A 135 -5.72 1.03 12.82
C HIS A 135 -6.18 -0.04 11.83
N PHE A 136 -7.32 0.20 11.15
CA PHE A 136 -7.81 -0.68 10.11
C PHE A 136 -6.83 -0.79 8.93
N LEU A 137 -6.29 0.34 8.44
CA LEU A 137 -5.31 0.34 7.35
C LEU A 137 -4.04 -0.39 7.74
N HIS A 138 -3.50 -0.17 8.92
CA HIS A 138 -2.34 -0.85 9.45
C HIS A 138 -2.57 -2.37 9.55
N ARG A 139 -3.75 -2.78 10.04
CA ARG A 139 -4.12 -4.19 10.09
C ARG A 139 -4.24 -4.78 8.69
N LEU A 140 -4.88 -4.09 7.76
CA LEU A 140 -5.02 -4.52 6.37
C LEU A 140 -3.66 -4.72 5.69
N ILE A 141 -2.73 -3.78 5.85
CA ILE A 141 -1.36 -3.89 5.34
C ILE A 141 -0.70 -5.16 5.87
N SER A 142 -0.81 -5.40 7.18
CA SER A 142 -0.20 -6.56 7.83
C SER A 142 -0.72 -7.87 7.24
N GLU A 143 -2.04 -8.01 7.09
CA GLU A 143 -2.66 -9.21 6.54
C GLU A 143 -2.33 -9.44 5.06
N LEU A 144 -2.37 -8.36 4.27
CA LEU A 144 -2.07 -8.43 2.84
C LEU A 144 -0.61 -8.80 2.58
N LEU A 145 0.33 -8.21 3.33
CA LEU A 145 1.76 -8.52 3.19
C LEU A 145 2.05 -9.97 3.56
N VAL A 146 1.55 -10.45 4.70
CA VAL A 146 1.71 -11.84 5.13
C VAL A 146 1.12 -12.80 4.09
N LYS A 147 -0.10 -12.52 3.62
CA LYS A 147 -0.76 -13.35 2.60
C LYS A 147 0.04 -13.41 1.30
N TYR A 148 0.60 -12.28 0.85
CA TYR A 148 1.41 -12.22 -0.37
C TYR A 148 2.76 -12.93 -0.19
N CYS A 149 3.36 -12.85 0.98
CA CYS A 149 4.57 -13.61 1.32
C CYS A 149 4.33 -15.12 1.28
N LEU A 150 3.15 -15.58 1.72
CA LEU A 150 2.76 -16.98 1.66
C LEU A 150 2.52 -17.46 0.23
N VAL A 151 1.69 -16.73 -0.50
CA VAL A 151 1.22 -17.10 -1.84
C VAL A 151 1.32 -15.87 -2.74
N PRO A 152 2.45 -15.64 -3.43
CA PRO A 152 2.68 -14.44 -4.23
C PRO A 152 1.90 -14.47 -5.57
N THR A 153 0.58 -14.62 -5.48
CA THR A 153 -0.32 -14.58 -6.63
C THR A 153 -1.42 -13.55 -6.42
N ILE A 154 -1.84 -12.93 -7.52
CA ILE A 154 -2.84 -11.84 -7.52
C ILE A 154 -4.16 -12.28 -6.87
N ASN A 155 -4.62 -13.50 -7.15
CA ASN A 155 -5.93 -13.97 -6.72
C ASN A 155 -5.95 -14.62 -5.33
N ALA A 156 -4.79 -14.81 -4.69
CA ALA A 156 -4.70 -15.51 -3.39
C ALA A 156 -5.52 -14.83 -2.28
N VAL A 157 -5.67 -13.52 -2.34
CA VAL A 157 -6.34 -12.70 -1.33
C VAL A 157 -7.82 -12.48 -1.62
N LYS A 158 -8.30 -12.82 -2.82
CA LYS A 158 -9.64 -12.41 -3.29
C LYS A 158 -10.78 -12.88 -2.37
N SER A 159 -10.76 -14.16 -1.98
CA SER A 159 -11.79 -14.72 -1.09
C SER A 159 -11.79 -14.07 0.29
N ASP A 160 -10.60 -13.82 0.85
CA ASP A 160 -10.45 -13.22 2.17
C ASP A 160 -10.96 -11.77 2.16
N ILE A 161 -10.66 -11.02 1.09
CA ILE A 161 -11.18 -9.66 0.90
C ILE A 161 -12.70 -9.64 0.76
N MET A 162 -13.32 -10.57 0.02
CA MET A 162 -14.79 -10.58 -0.08
C MET A 162 -15.47 -10.84 1.26
N LYS A 163 -14.89 -11.69 2.11
CA LYS A 163 -15.37 -11.89 3.48
C LYS A 163 -15.16 -10.62 4.33
N LEU A 164 -13.98 -10.03 4.29
CA LEU A 164 -13.65 -8.81 5.02
C LEU A 164 -14.58 -7.65 4.65
N ASN A 165 -14.90 -7.47 3.38
CA ASN A 165 -15.83 -6.45 2.89
C ASN A 165 -17.17 -6.52 3.63
N VAL A 166 -17.71 -7.72 3.81
CA VAL A 166 -18.96 -7.92 4.54
C VAL A 166 -18.81 -7.65 6.04
N GLU A 167 -17.68 -8.01 6.64
CA GLU A 167 -17.46 -7.75 8.07
C GLU A 167 -17.34 -6.24 8.36
N ILE A 168 -16.77 -5.46 7.43
CA ILE A 168 -16.68 -4.00 7.54
C ILE A 168 -18.06 -3.35 7.59
N THR A 169 -19.06 -3.85 6.86
CA THR A 169 -20.41 -3.25 6.91
C THR A 169 -21.09 -3.41 8.27
N LYS A 170 -20.60 -4.30 9.12
CA LYS A 170 -21.17 -4.60 10.44
C LYS A 170 -20.45 -3.86 11.58
N SER A 171 -19.17 -3.48 11.40
CA SER A 171 -18.35 -2.90 12.47
C SER A 171 -17.17 -2.13 11.91
N SER A 172 -16.79 -1.03 12.59
CA SER A 172 -15.52 -0.33 12.38
C SER A 172 -14.29 -1.10 12.89
N HIS A 173 -14.52 -2.22 13.59
CA HIS A 173 -13.48 -3.18 14.00
C HIS A 173 -13.81 -4.57 13.42
N PRO A 174 -13.75 -4.75 12.08
CA PRO A 174 -14.09 -6.00 11.43
C PRO A 174 -13.10 -7.11 11.78
N THR A 175 -13.60 -8.36 11.83
CA THR A 175 -12.74 -9.52 12.00
C THR A 175 -12.00 -9.83 10.71
N PHE A 176 -10.67 -10.00 10.81
CA PHE A 176 -9.82 -10.44 9.72
C PHE A 176 -9.64 -11.97 9.80
N ASP A 177 -10.25 -12.70 8.86
CA ASP A 177 -10.13 -14.16 8.72
C ASP A 177 -9.03 -14.50 7.69
N PHE A 178 -7.78 -14.11 8.01
CA PHE A 178 -6.61 -14.35 7.19
C PHE A 178 -5.71 -15.41 7.85
N LYS A 179 -5.00 -16.16 7.03
CA LYS A 179 -4.07 -17.18 7.53
C LYS A 179 -2.83 -16.51 8.11
N GLU A 180 -2.55 -16.81 9.36
CA GLU A 180 -1.33 -16.37 10.03
C GLU A 180 -0.09 -17.14 9.55
N LEU A 181 1.07 -16.53 9.70
CA LEU A 181 2.37 -17.07 9.40
C LEU A 181 3.25 -16.95 10.64
N ASP A 182 4.06 -17.97 10.89
CA ASP A 182 5.11 -17.95 11.90
C ASP A 182 6.17 -16.87 11.57
N ASP A 183 6.61 -16.12 12.56
CA ASP A 183 7.56 -15.00 12.40
C ASP A 183 8.88 -15.42 11.76
N LYS A 184 9.37 -16.67 12.02
CA LYS A 184 10.59 -17.17 11.41
C LYS A 184 10.43 -17.41 9.92
N GLU A 185 9.28 -17.96 9.52
CA GLU A 185 8.99 -18.17 8.10
C GLU A 185 8.73 -16.81 7.41
N LEU A 186 8.06 -15.89 8.06
CA LEU A 186 7.86 -14.52 7.55
C LEU A 186 9.20 -13.79 7.38
N ALA A 187 10.11 -13.85 8.37
CA ALA A 187 11.45 -13.28 8.28
C ALA A 187 12.21 -13.82 7.08
N LYS A 188 12.16 -15.13 6.83
CA LYS A 188 12.77 -15.75 5.66
C LYS A 188 12.22 -15.22 4.34
N LYS A 189 10.89 -15.02 4.26
CA LYS A 189 10.23 -14.45 3.09
C LYS A 189 10.56 -12.98 2.89
N ILE A 190 10.71 -12.20 3.97
CA ILE A 190 11.10 -10.78 3.90
C ILE A 190 12.56 -10.63 3.45
N LYS A 191 13.47 -11.50 3.90
CA LYS A 191 14.89 -11.46 3.50
C LYS A 191 15.08 -11.63 2.00
N SER A 192 14.36 -12.57 1.39
CA SER A 192 14.37 -12.81 -0.06
C SER A 192 12.95 -12.66 -0.62
N PRO A 193 12.46 -11.42 -0.77
CA PRO A 193 11.09 -11.17 -1.11
C PRO A 193 10.82 -11.38 -2.59
N HIS A 194 9.59 -11.75 -2.91
CA HIS A 194 9.12 -11.64 -4.29
C HIS A 194 9.24 -10.19 -4.76
N ARG A 195 9.71 -9.96 -5.98
CA ARG A 195 9.99 -8.62 -6.55
C ARG A 195 8.84 -7.61 -6.36
N SER A 196 7.60 -8.08 -6.46
CA SER A 196 6.41 -7.21 -6.33
C SER A 196 6.12 -6.78 -4.88
N ALA A 197 6.72 -7.41 -3.86
CA ALA A 197 6.57 -7.01 -2.46
C ALA A 197 7.65 -6.00 -2.02
N VAL A 198 8.74 -5.86 -2.78
CA VAL A 198 9.90 -5.04 -2.39
C VAL A 198 9.53 -3.59 -2.11
N ARG A 199 8.72 -2.97 -2.99
CA ARG A 199 8.33 -1.56 -2.79
C ARG A 199 7.52 -1.36 -1.51
N MET A 200 6.62 -2.29 -1.20
CA MET A 200 5.81 -2.26 0.02
C MET A 200 6.70 -2.39 1.28
N LEU A 201 7.64 -3.32 1.28
CA LEU A 201 8.60 -3.50 2.37
C LEU A 201 9.49 -2.26 2.58
N LEU A 202 10.00 -1.68 1.51
CA LEU A 202 10.83 -0.48 1.57
C LEU A 202 10.05 0.75 2.08
N LYS A 203 8.77 0.88 1.73
CA LYS A 203 7.90 1.93 2.27
C LYS A 203 7.67 1.76 3.77
N ILE A 204 7.38 0.54 4.24
CA ILE A 204 7.24 0.26 5.67
C ILE A 204 8.51 0.66 6.42
N SER A 205 9.68 0.24 5.94
CA SER A 205 10.96 0.60 6.56
C SER A 205 11.24 2.11 6.51
N ALA A 206 10.88 2.79 5.42
CA ALA A 206 11.09 4.23 5.28
C ALA A 206 10.20 5.02 6.24
N TYR A 207 8.93 4.66 6.36
CA TYR A 207 7.97 5.35 7.23
C TYR A 207 8.18 5.08 8.73
N ASN A 208 8.97 4.08 9.08
CA ASN A 208 9.51 3.94 10.44
C ASN A 208 10.60 5.00 10.78
N LYS A 209 11.09 5.76 9.80
CA LYS A 209 12.18 6.72 9.96
C LYS A 209 11.82 8.16 9.57
N GLN A 210 10.64 8.39 8.99
CA GLN A 210 10.18 9.71 8.58
C GLN A 210 8.66 9.82 8.60
N ASP A 211 8.15 11.03 8.90
CA ASP A 211 6.72 11.33 8.92
C ASP A 211 6.19 11.79 7.54
N THR A 212 7.07 12.28 6.68
CA THR A 212 6.72 12.74 5.33
C THR A 212 6.60 11.58 4.35
N LEU A 213 5.72 11.73 3.35
CA LEU A 213 5.62 10.76 2.26
C LEU A 213 6.93 10.67 1.46
N LEU A 214 7.18 9.51 0.86
CA LEU A 214 8.24 9.35 -0.11
C LEU A 214 7.98 10.23 -1.35
N PRO A 215 9.01 10.71 -2.03
CA PRO A 215 8.86 11.43 -3.29
C PRO A 215 8.10 10.60 -4.34
N ASP A 216 7.28 11.23 -5.18
CA ASP A 216 6.50 10.53 -6.23
C ASP A 216 7.39 9.69 -7.17
N LYS A 217 8.61 10.16 -7.44
CA LYS A 217 9.56 9.53 -8.37
C LYS A 217 10.76 8.97 -7.62
N TRP A 218 10.59 7.78 -7.05
CA TRP A 218 11.67 7.01 -6.47
C TRP A 218 11.78 5.61 -7.09
N GLU A 219 12.98 5.05 -7.02
CA GLU A 219 13.33 3.74 -7.57
C GLU A 219 13.91 2.85 -6.46
N ILE A 220 13.96 1.55 -6.73
CA ILE A 220 14.65 0.59 -5.88
C ILE A 220 16.13 0.66 -6.23
N GLU A 221 16.93 1.17 -5.31
CA GLU A 221 18.40 1.17 -5.42
C GLU A 221 18.96 -0.16 -4.93
N HIS A 222 19.97 -0.68 -5.67
CA HIS A 222 20.79 -1.82 -5.27
C HIS A 222 22.13 -1.31 -4.74
N ILE A 223 22.35 -1.41 -3.44
CA ILE A 223 23.56 -0.89 -2.79
C ILE A 223 24.80 -1.60 -3.35
N PHE A 224 24.85 -2.93 -3.30
CA PHE A 224 25.80 -3.73 -4.07
C PHE A 224 25.34 -3.74 -5.53
N PRO A 225 26.22 -3.37 -6.49
CA PRO A 225 25.81 -3.15 -7.87
C PRO A 225 25.37 -4.43 -8.56
N GLN A 226 24.33 -4.33 -9.38
CA GLN A 226 23.84 -5.46 -10.18
C GLN A 226 24.88 -5.91 -11.24
N LYS A 227 25.68 -4.96 -11.76
CA LYS A 227 26.82 -5.24 -12.65
C LYS A 227 28.10 -5.06 -11.86
N TRP A 228 28.60 -6.11 -11.29
CA TRP A 228 29.81 -6.15 -10.47
C TRP A 228 30.99 -6.74 -11.25
N GLN A 229 32.20 -6.53 -10.73
CA GLN A 229 33.42 -7.06 -11.30
C GLN A 229 34.13 -7.97 -10.30
N SER A 230 34.49 -9.18 -10.73
CA SER A 230 35.16 -10.19 -9.89
C SER A 230 36.52 -9.75 -9.35
N THR A 231 37.15 -8.77 -9.98
CA THR A 231 38.40 -8.17 -9.50
C THR A 231 38.29 -7.49 -8.14
N TYR A 232 37.10 -7.01 -7.77
CA TYR A 232 36.86 -6.37 -6.47
C TYR A 232 36.47 -7.41 -5.39
N PHE A 233 35.97 -8.59 -5.81
CA PHE A 233 35.51 -9.65 -4.90
C PHE A 233 35.99 -11.02 -5.39
N PRO A 234 37.33 -11.29 -5.28
CA PRO A 234 37.96 -12.45 -5.93
C PRO A 234 37.50 -13.81 -5.42
N ASN A 235 36.90 -13.87 -4.21
CA ASN A 235 36.45 -15.12 -3.59
C ASN A 235 34.93 -15.36 -3.74
N VAL A 236 34.24 -14.58 -4.57
CA VAL A 236 32.78 -14.63 -4.72
C VAL A 236 32.43 -15.10 -6.14
N THR A 237 31.45 -15.99 -6.24
CA THR A 237 30.94 -16.49 -7.52
C THR A 237 29.72 -15.71 -8.00
N ASP A 238 29.50 -15.67 -9.33
CA ASP A 238 28.35 -15.03 -9.94
C ASP A 238 27.00 -15.53 -9.36
N ASP A 239 26.91 -16.82 -9.05
CA ASP A 239 25.67 -17.40 -8.53
C ASP A 239 25.34 -16.91 -7.12
N ILE A 240 26.34 -16.80 -6.25
CA ILE A 240 26.17 -16.24 -4.90
C ILE A 240 25.77 -14.77 -4.98
N VAL A 241 26.41 -14.00 -5.87
CA VAL A 241 26.06 -12.59 -6.06
C VAL A 241 24.64 -12.45 -6.58
N LYS A 242 24.25 -13.16 -7.62
CA LYS A 242 22.88 -13.12 -8.19
C LYS A 242 21.80 -13.41 -7.16
N GLU A 243 22.06 -14.35 -6.26
CA GLU A 243 21.14 -14.64 -5.17
C GLU A 243 21.04 -13.46 -4.19
N LYS A 244 22.18 -12.97 -3.70
CA LYS A 244 22.26 -11.97 -2.63
C LYS A 244 21.83 -10.56 -3.05
N ILE A 245 22.11 -10.13 -4.27
CA ILE A 245 21.77 -8.78 -4.72
C ILE A 245 20.26 -8.50 -4.73
N GLU A 246 19.43 -9.54 -4.84
CA GLU A 246 17.98 -9.43 -4.81
C GLU A 246 17.38 -9.46 -3.38
N HIS A 247 18.20 -9.68 -2.36
CA HIS A 247 17.77 -9.62 -0.97
C HIS A 247 17.38 -8.20 -0.55
N ILE A 248 16.49 -8.11 0.44
CA ILE A 248 15.98 -6.82 0.95
C ILE A 248 17.11 -5.99 1.58
N GLY A 249 18.10 -6.64 2.20
CA GLY A 249 19.27 -6.00 2.77
C GLY A 249 20.10 -5.20 1.75
N ASN A 250 20.02 -5.55 0.47
CA ASN A 250 20.70 -4.83 -0.59
C ASN A 250 19.89 -3.69 -1.21
N LYS A 251 18.71 -3.36 -0.67
CA LYS A 251 17.78 -2.44 -1.34
C LYS A 251 17.46 -1.22 -0.47
N LEU A 252 17.37 -0.06 -1.13
CA LEU A 252 16.95 1.22 -0.54
C LEU A 252 15.92 1.90 -1.44
N PRO A 253 14.96 2.66 -0.90
CA PRO A 253 14.19 3.61 -1.68
C PRO A 253 15.07 4.81 -1.99
N PHE A 254 15.18 5.20 -3.25
CA PHE A 254 16.06 6.29 -3.65
C PHE A 254 15.40 7.17 -4.72
N GLU A 255 15.56 8.50 -4.65
CA GLU A 255 15.01 9.41 -5.63
C GLU A 255 15.53 9.05 -7.02
N LYS A 256 14.62 8.95 -7.99
CA LYS A 256 14.98 8.53 -9.37
C LYS A 256 16.13 9.33 -9.95
N LYS A 257 16.18 10.64 -9.71
CA LYS A 257 17.23 11.52 -10.23
C LYS A 257 18.60 11.19 -9.62
N LEU A 258 18.66 11.01 -8.30
CA LEU A 258 19.90 10.67 -7.60
C LEU A 258 20.34 9.24 -7.92
N ASN A 259 19.40 8.32 -8.09
CA ASN A 259 19.68 6.94 -8.48
C ASN A 259 20.34 6.87 -9.88
N ILE A 260 19.89 7.68 -10.83
CA ILE A 260 20.53 7.79 -12.15
C ILE A 260 21.97 8.29 -12.03
N ILE A 261 22.25 9.27 -11.17
CA ILE A 261 23.61 9.83 -10.95
C ILE A 261 24.50 8.78 -10.28
N ALA A 262 24.02 8.10 -9.25
CA ALA A 262 24.75 7.03 -8.56
C ALA A 262 25.09 5.88 -9.50
N GLY A 263 24.17 5.52 -10.39
CA GLY A 263 24.33 4.50 -11.42
C GLY A 263 24.71 3.14 -10.84
N ASN A 264 25.45 2.35 -11.60
CA ASN A 264 25.94 1.03 -11.18
C ASN A 264 27.34 1.10 -10.50
N GLY A 265 27.61 2.21 -9.79
CA GLY A 265 28.86 2.42 -9.07
C GLY A 265 29.01 1.52 -7.83
N TYR A 266 30.24 1.40 -7.31
CA TYR A 266 30.49 0.77 -6.02
C TYR A 266 30.09 1.69 -4.87
N PHE A 267 29.95 1.14 -3.69
CA PHE A 267 29.36 1.77 -2.51
C PHE A 267 29.91 3.17 -2.21
N ILE A 268 31.25 3.32 -2.17
CA ILE A 268 31.88 4.61 -1.84
C ILE A 268 31.50 5.75 -2.82
N LYS A 269 31.24 5.42 -4.09
CA LYS A 269 30.77 6.38 -5.08
C LYS A 269 29.31 6.73 -4.86
N LYS A 270 28.46 5.74 -4.64
CA LYS A 270 27.02 5.90 -4.41
C LYS A 270 26.71 6.63 -3.11
N LYS A 271 27.52 6.41 -2.08
CA LYS A 271 27.37 6.99 -0.74
C LYS A 271 27.28 8.52 -0.77
N LYS A 272 27.98 9.19 -1.70
CA LYS A 272 27.93 10.65 -1.90
C LYS A 272 26.52 11.12 -2.27
N GLU A 273 25.80 10.32 -3.06
CA GLU A 273 24.44 10.63 -3.49
C GLU A 273 23.43 10.25 -2.40
N TYR A 274 23.70 9.23 -1.57
CA TYR A 274 22.82 8.85 -0.46
C TYR A 274 22.75 9.94 0.62
N VAL A 275 23.86 10.60 0.94
CA VAL A 275 23.93 11.66 1.95
C VAL A 275 23.02 12.85 1.62
N ILE A 276 22.80 13.13 0.35
CA ILE A 276 21.96 14.25 -0.10
C ILE A 276 20.51 13.85 -0.37
N SER A 277 20.13 12.58 -0.12
CA SER A 277 18.75 12.10 -0.24
C SER A 277 17.84 12.80 0.76
N ASN A 278 16.60 13.08 0.34
CA ASN A 278 15.52 13.52 1.22
C ASN A 278 14.80 12.34 1.89
N ILE A 279 15.10 11.11 1.48
CA ILE A 279 14.55 9.90 2.09
C ILE A 279 15.41 9.54 3.30
N ALA A 280 14.85 9.66 4.51
CA ALA A 280 15.60 9.55 5.76
C ALA A 280 16.40 8.24 5.89
N ILE A 281 15.81 7.09 5.56
CA ILE A 281 16.50 5.79 5.64
C ILE A 281 17.71 5.73 4.71
N THR A 282 17.63 6.32 3.52
CA THR A 282 18.71 6.37 2.53
C THR A 282 19.79 7.36 2.94
N LYS A 283 19.39 8.53 3.42
CA LYS A 283 20.32 9.53 3.95
C LYS A 283 21.12 9.00 5.13
N ASN A 284 20.44 8.43 6.14
CA ASN A 284 21.09 7.85 7.30
C ASN A 284 22.05 6.72 6.94
N PHE A 285 21.69 5.94 5.92
CA PHE A 285 22.57 4.91 5.37
C PHE A 285 23.84 5.52 4.73
N GLY A 286 23.70 6.61 3.99
CA GLY A 286 24.81 7.37 3.44
C GLY A 286 25.74 7.99 4.49
N GLU A 287 25.20 8.40 5.63
CA GLU A 287 25.94 8.99 6.76
C GLU A 287 26.65 7.95 7.63
N SER A 288 26.41 6.65 7.43
CA SER A 288 27.05 5.57 8.16
C SER A 288 28.58 5.59 8.01
N SER A 289 29.31 5.02 8.98
CA SER A 289 30.78 4.95 8.97
C SER A 289 31.36 3.95 7.96
N SER A 290 30.52 3.07 7.39
CA SER A 290 30.96 2.03 6.45
C SER A 290 31.65 2.63 5.22
N SER A 291 32.80 2.07 4.88
CA SER A 291 33.60 2.45 3.70
C SER A 291 33.35 1.55 2.49
N ASP A 292 32.75 0.37 2.72
CA ASP A 292 32.44 -0.62 1.70
C ASP A 292 31.11 -1.30 1.98
N TRP A 293 30.60 -2.06 1.02
CA TRP A 293 29.38 -2.84 1.11
C TRP A 293 29.60 -4.22 0.50
N THR A 294 29.54 -5.23 1.35
CA THR A 294 29.83 -6.62 1.00
C THR A 294 28.57 -7.50 1.03
N LEU A 295 28.69 -8.77 0.66
CA LEU A 295 27.62 -9.74 0.77
C LEU A 295 27.26 -10.09 2.22
N ASP A 296 28.22 -9.97 3.14
CA ASP A 296 27.99 -10.16 4.57
C ASP A 296 27.19 -9.02 5.15
N ASP A 297 27.46 -7.78 4.74
CA ASP A 297 26.66 -6.61 5.11
C ASP A 297 25.20 -6.72 4.64
N ILE A 298 24.98 -7.30 3.45
CA ILE A 298 23.62 -7.61 2.97
C ILE A 298 22.93 -8.56 3.94
N THR A 299 23.63 -9.63 4.36
CA THR A 299 23.07 -10.64 5.25
C THR A 299 22.73 -10.07 6.63
N GLU A 300 23.58 -9.21 7.16
CA GLU A 300 23.33 -8.52 8.42
C GLU A 300 22.11 -7.57 8.31
N ARG A 301 22.05 -6.80 7.24
CA ARG A 301 20.93 -5.88 7.03
C ARG A 301 19.63 -6.61 6.70
N ASP A 302 19.67 -7.80 6.06
CA ASP A 302 18.50 -8.67 5.91
C ASP A 302 17.82 -8.96 7.26
N LEU A 303 18.64 -9.26 8.28
CA LEU A 303 18.15 -9.52 9.62
C LEU A 303 17.54 -8.26 10.23
N GLN A 304 18.23 -7.12 10.12
CA GLN A 304 17.74 -5.85 10.66
C GLN A 304 16.39 -5.47 10.03
N VAL A 305 16.30 -5.46 8.70
CA VAL A 305 15.06 -5.09 7.99
C VAL A 305 13.93 -6.06 8.29
N SER A 306 14.19 -7.38 8.28
CA SER A 306 13.14 -8.36 8.56
C SER A 306 12.61 -8.25 9.98
N THR A 307 13.47 -8.03 10.97
CA THR A 307 13.07 -7.80 12.37
C THR A 307 12.24 -6.52 12.48
N GLU A 308 12.73 -5.41 11.94
CA GLU A 308 12.02 -4.12 11.99
C GLU A 308 10.63 -4.19 11.36
N VAL A 309 10.50 -4.85 10.20
CA VAL A 309 9.19 -5.03 9.56
C VAL A 309 8.27 -5.90 10.42
N ILE A 310 8.74 -7.03 10.95
CA ILE A 310 7.93 -7.91 11.79
C ILE A 310 7.47 -7.18 13.06
N ASP A 311 8.35 -6.45 13.71
CA ASP A 311 8.01 -5.65 14.90
C ASP A 311 6.93 -4.60 14.57
N THR A 312 7.04 -3.94 13.42
CA THR A 312 6.03 -2.99 12.94
C THR A 312 4.67 -3.66 12.71
N LEU A 313 4.64 -4.79 12.01
CA LEU A 313 3.39 -5.52 11.76
C LEU A 313 2.77 -6.04 13.07
N THR A 314 3.59 -6.51 14.01
CA THR A 314 3.15 -6.98 15.32
C THR A 314 2.55 -5.84 16.13
N LYS A 315 3.21 -4.67 16.17
CA LYS A 315 2.68 -3.46 16.79
C LYS A 315 1.33 -3.07 16.22
N TRP A 316 1.19 -2.99 14.91
CA TRP A 316 -0.06 -2.64 14.23
C TRP A 316 -1.20 -3.64 14.53
N LYS A 317 -0.90 -4.94 14.60
CA LYS A 317 -1.88 -5.95 15.01
C LYS A 317 -2.31 -5.78 16.47
N GLN A 318 -1.39 -5.45 17.36
CA GLN A 318 -1.69 -5.20 18.79
C GLN A 318 -2.55 -3.94 18.98
N GLU A 319 -2.19 -2.84 18.32
CA GLU A 319 -2.97 -1.59 18.33
C GLU A 319 -4.40 -1.82 17.85
N TYR A 320 -4.57 -2.56 16.75
CA TYR A 320 -5.89 -2.92 16.24
C TYR A 320 -6.72 -3.74 17.21
N ASN A 321 -6.10 -4.67 17.93
CA ASN A 321 -6.79 -5.57 18.87
C ASN A 321 -7.04 -4.91 20.25
N THR A 322 -6.50 -3.73 20.51
CA THR A 322 -6.71 -3.02 21.77
C THR A 322 -7.97 -2.13 21.67
N PRO A 323 -9.01 -2.34 22.51
CA PRO A 323 -10.20 -1.50 22.45
C PRO A 323 -9.85 -0.02 22.65
N PRO A 324 -10.45 0.91 21.89
CA PRO A 324 -10.31 2.32 22.16
C PRO A 324 -10.84 2.65 23.55
N GLY A 325 -9.98 3.09 24.46
CA GLY A 325 -10.38 3.53 25.82
C GLY A 325 -9.54 3.03 26.99
N ASN A 326 -8.49 2.25 26.76
CA ASN A 326 -7.61 1.75 27.82
C ASN A 326 -6.15 2.25 27.71
N SER A 327 -5.93 3.40 27.08
CA SER A 327 -4.61 4.07 27.04
C SER A 327 -4.58 5.30 27.93
#